data_954cf97a55be089247207929dc568389
#
_entry.id   954cf97a55be089247207929dc568389
#
_cell.length_a   1.000
_cell.length_b   1.000
_cell.length_c   1.000
_cell.angle_alpha   90.00
_cell.angle_beta   90.00
_cell.angle_gamma   90.00
#
_symmetry.space_group_name_H-M   'P 1'
#
loop_
_entity.id
_entity.type
_entity.pdbx_description
1 polymer ?
#
loop_
_entity_poly.entity_id
_entity_poly.type
_entity_poly.pdbx_seq_one_letter_code
_entity_poly.pdbx_strand_id
1 'polypeptide(L)'
;MQAPVPPPDTEPRLPRRQVAAAQGWRWIVEAFWLFREAPLTFLMFTLAYFSILMLVGSVPLLGTFAGPLLAPILSAGFIVAAIKIEHGDEASLADFFAGFKLAPRDLLMTGLWYIVMVMTIAL
;
A
#
# COMPACT_ATOMS: atom_id res chain seq x y z
N MET A 1 -45.77 13.71 -6.71
CA MET A 1 -44.95 14.34 -7.76
C MET A 1 -43.51 13.96 -7.57
N GLN A 2 -43.00 13.11 -8.43
CA GLN A 2 -41.57 12.81 -8.44
C GLN A 2 -40.86 13.92 -9.23
N ALA A 3 -39.80 14.49 -8.64
CA ALA A 3 -38.93 15.39 -9.35
C ALA A 3 -38.36 14.68 -10.61
N PRO A 4 -38.30 15.35 -11.79
CA PRO A 4 -37.75 14.72 -12.98
C PRO A 4 -36.32 14.29 -12.69
N VAL A 5 -36.03 13.01 -12.99
CA VAL A 5 -34.66 12.49 -12.88
C VAL A 5 -33.78 13.31 -13.82
N PRO A 6 -32.74 14.00 -13.35
CA PRO A 6 -31.86 14.74 -14.22
C PRO A 6 -31.21 13.79 -15.23
N PRO A 7 -31.01 14.24 -16.48
CA PRO A 7 -30.37 13.39 -17.47
C PRO A 7 -28.99 12.95 -17.00
N PRO A 8 -28.53 11.75 -17.41
CA PRO A 8 -27.27 11.16 -16.93
C PRO A 8 -26.02 12.01 -17.17
N ASP A 9 -26.14 13.04 -18.00
CA ASP A 9 -25.05 13.97 -18.33
C ASP A 9 -24.87 15.11 -17.32
N THR A 10 -25.78 15.22 -16.33
CA THR A 10 -25.72 16.27 -15.29
C THR A 10 -25.00 15.83 -14.01
N GLU A 11 -24.53 14.57 -13.93
CA GLU A 11 -23.64 14.21 -12.86
C GLU A 11 -22.35 15.04 -12.97
N PRO A 12 -21.88 15.64 -11.86
CA PRO A 12 -20.60 16.34 -11.87
C PRO A 12 -19.51 15.33 -12.20
N ARG A 13 -19.18 15.25 -13.48
CA ARG A 13 -18.01 14.49 -13.92
C ARG A 13 -16.81 15.15 -13.27
N LEU A 14 -16.26 14.47 -12.26
CA LEU A 14 -14.97 14.86 -11.72
C LEU A 14 -14.03 15.06 -12.93
N PRO A 15 -13.43 16.24 -13.10
CA PRO A 15 -12.56 16.48 -14.23
C PRO A 15 -11.49 15.40 -14.24
N ARG A 16 -11.48 14.59 -15.29
CA ARG A 16 -10.39 13.64 -15.51
C ARG A 16 -9.13 14.47 -15.69
N ARG A 17 -8.37 14.56 -14.61
CA ARG A 17 -7.09 15.22 -14.66
C ARG A 17 -6.19 14.40 -15.57
N GLN A 18 -5.99 14.88 -16.80
CA GLN A 18 -5.01 14.30 -17.68
C GLN A 18 -3.64 14.56 -17.09
N VAL A 19 -3.04 13.49 -16.61
CA VAL A 19 -1.70 13.53 -16.04
C VAL A 19 -0.72 13.40 -17.19
N ALA A 20 0.07 14.45 -17.44
CA ALA A 20 1.10 14.42 -18.47
C ALA A 20 2.16 13.36 -18.10
N ALA A 21 2.75 12.68 -19.10
CA ALA A 21 3.81 11.68 -18.87
C ALA A 21 5.00 12.24 -18.06
N ALA A 22 5.30 13.54 -18.22
CA ALA A 22 6.30 14.24 -17.42
C ALA A 22 5.99 14.25 -15.90
N GLN A 23 4.73 14.13 -15.52
CA GLN A 23 4.31 14.08 -14.12
C GLN A 23 4.69 12.76 -13.46
N GLY A 24 4.72 11.67 -14.21
CA GLY A 24 5.25 10.38 -13.72
C GLY A 24 6.72 10.47 -13.34
N TRP A 25 7.52 11.18 -14.13
CA TRP A 25 8.92 11.42 -13.79
C TRP A 25 9.07 12.25 -12.52
N ARG A 26 8.23 13.27 -12.34
CA ARG A 26 8.23 14.08 -11.12
C ARG A 26 7.92 13.24 -9.88
N TRP A 27 6.98 12.31 -9.94
CA TRP A 27 6.68 11.41 -8.83
C TRP A 27 7.85 10.52 -8.45
N ILE A 28 8.60 10.03 -9.44
CA ILE A 28 9.82 9.25 -9.18
C ILE A 28 10.87 10.11 -8.47
N VAL A 29 11.06 11.34 -8.92
CA VAL A 29 12.00 12.28 -8.30
C VAL A 29 11.57 12.64 -6.88
N GLU A 30 10.28 12.91 -6.66
CA GLU A 30 9.71 13.18 -5.33
C GLU A 30 9.89 11.99 -4.37
N ALA A 31 9.64 10.77 -4.84
CA ALA A 31 9.88 9.55 -4.07
C ALA A 31 11.36 9.39 -3.71
N PHE A 32 12.26 9.71 -4.62
CA PHE A 32 13.69 9.67 -4.36
C PHE A 32 14.14 10.72 -3.33
N TRP A 33 13.58 11.92 -3.38
CA TRP A 33 13.81 12.95 -2.36
C TRP A 33 13.33 12.51 -0.99
N LEU A 34 12.15 11.92 -0.93
CA LEU A 34 11.58 11.37 0.31
C LEU A 34 12.48 10.28 0.91
N PHE A 35 13.01 9.40 0.06
CA PHE A 35 13.97 8.39 0.48
C PHE A 35 15.27 9.02 1.03
N ARG A 36 15.75 10.11 0.43
CA ARG A 36 16.95 10.82 0.88
C ARG A 36 16.76 11.54 2.21
N GLU A 37 15.54 11.94 2.55
CA GLU A 37 15.26 12.58 3.85
C GLU A 37 15.42 11.63 5.03
N ALA A 38 15.04 10.37 4.86
CA ALA A 38 15.12 9.37 5.93
C ALA A 38 15.59 8.00 5.41
N PRO A 39 16.81 7.93 4.84
CA PRO A 39 17.30 6.70 4.22
C PRO A 39 17.43 5.56 5.22
N LEU A 40 17.82 5.86 6.44
CA LEU A 40 17.97 4.87 7.50
C LEU A 40 16.62 4.25 7.91
N THR A 41 15.57 5.05 8.00
CA THR A 41 14.21 4.59 8.31
C THR A 41 13.70 3.64 7.23
N PHE A 42 13.82 4.00 5.96
CA PHE A 42 13.42 3.15 4.85
C PHE A 42 14.24 1.86 4.76
N LEU A 43 15.54 1.95 5.05
CA LEU A 43 16.41 0.78 5.09
C LEU A 43 15.99 -0.17 6.22
N MET A 44 15.72 0.35 7.41
CA MET A 44 15.24 -0.45 8.55
C MET A 44 13.90 -1.11 8.25
N PHE A 45 12.97 -0.40 7.61
CA PHE A 45 11.68 -0.95 7.20
C PHE A 45 11.84 -2.05 6.17
N THR A 46 12.72 -1.85 5.20
CA THR A 46 13.02 -2.86 4.17
C THR A 46 13.62 -4.11 4.78
N LEU A 47 14.59 -3.96 5.70
CA LEU A 47 15.18 -5.08 6.40
C LEU A 47 14.15 -5.82 7.28
N ALA A 48 13.31 -5.09 8.00
CA ALA A 48 12.23 -5.67 8.80
C ALA A 48 11.23 -6.42 7.92
N TYR A 49 10.84 -5.85 6.79
CA TYR A 49 9.94 -6.47 5.83
C TYR A 49 10.48 -7.81 5.31
N PHE A 50 11.71 -7.81 4.80
CA PHE A 50 12.34 -9.03 4.30
C PHE A 50 12.59 -10.05 5.41
N SER A 51 12.98 -9.61 6.61
CA SER A 51 13.18 -10.50 7.74
C SER A 51 11.89 -11.22 8.14
N ILE A 52 10.78 -10.49 8.20
CA ILE A 52 9.47 -11.07 8.52
C ILE A 52 9.05 -12.06 7.43
N LEU A 53 9.17 -11.68 6.16
CA LEU A 53 8.82 -12.56 5.05
C LEU A 53 9.70 -13.82 5.01
N MET A 54 10.99 -13.67 5.30
CA MET A 54 11.93 -14.80 5.33
C MET A 54 11.61 -15.75 6.49
N LEU A 55 11.30 -15.20 7.67
CA LEU A 55 10.92 -15.99 8.84
C LEU A 55 9.61 -16.76 8.59
N VAL A 56 8.60 -16.09 8.05
CA VAL A 56 7.31 -16.69 7.71
C VAL A 56 7.48 -17.72 6.59
N GLY A 57 8.29 -17.40 5.59
CA GLY A 57 8.59 -18.28 4.45
C GLY A 57 9.35 -19.55 4.83
N SER A 58 10.06 -19.55 5.97
CA SER A 58 10.77 -20.73 6.48
C SER A 58 9.82 -21.87 6.87
N VAL A 59 8.56 -21.59 7.12
CA VAL A 59 7.55 -22.58 7.43
C VAL A 59 6.73 -22.88 6.15
N PRO A 60 6.85 -24.08 5.54
CA PRO A 60 6.34 -24.34 4.18
C PRO A 60 4.87 -24.02 3.97
N LEU A 61 4.00 -24.41 4.88
CA LEU A 61 2.56 -24.15 4.79
C LEU A 61 2.20 -22.71 5.12
N LEU A 62 2.82 -22.13 6.16
CA LEU A 62 2.56 -20.76 6.57
C LEU A 62 3.08 -19.75 5.53
N GLY A 63 4.24 -19.98 4.95
CA GLY A 63 4.83 -19.09 3.96
C GLY A 63 3.97 -18.91 2.71
N THR A 64 3.34 -19.97 2.26
CA THR A 64 2.49 -19.94 1.06
C THR A 64 1.25 -19.05 1.24
N PHE A 65 0.65 -19.06 2.41
CA PHE A 65 -0.59 -18.32 2.67
C PHE A 65 -0.37 -17.02 3.45
N ALA A 66 0.52 -17.03 4.42
CA ALA A 66 0.76 -15.87 5.26
C ALA A 66 1.54 -14.75 4.54
N GLY A 67 2.45 -15.09 3.64
CA GLY A 67 3.21 -14.11 2.85
C GLY A 67 2.29 -13.15 2.10
N PRO A 68 1.41 -13.64 1.21
CA PRO A 68 0.44 -12.82 0.48
C PRO A 68 -0.53 -12.05 1.37
N LEU A 69 -0.86 -12.56 2.55
CA LEU A 69 -1.73 -11.85 3.52
C LEU A 69 -0.98 -10.73 4.25
N LEU A 70 0.28 -10.98 4.61
CA LEU A 70 1.10 -10.00 5.33
C LEU A 70 1.60 -8.87 4.42
N ALA A 71 1.87 -9.15 3.16
CA ALA A 71 2.43 -8.18 2.24
C ALA A 71 1.62 -6.87 2.15
N PRO A 72 0.29 -6.87 1.97
CA PRO A 72 -0.50 -5.63 1.95
C PRO A 72 -0.46 -4.89 3.29
N ILE A 73 -0.47 -5.62 4.40
CA ILE A 73 -0.44 -5.03 5.74
C ILE A 73 0.89 -4.33 6.00
N LEU A 74 1.99 -4.99 5.68
CA LEU A 74 3.34 -4.44 5.84
C LEU A 74 3.57 -3.25 4.87
N SER A 75 3.05 -3.34 3.65
CA SER A 75 3.12 -2.25 2.68
C SER A 75 2.39 -1.00 3.14
N ALA A 76 1.28 -1.14 3.85
CA ALA A 76 0.58 -0.02 4.45
C ALA A 76 1.46 0.74 5.47
N GLY A 77 2.32 0.04 6.19
CA GLY A 77 3.31 0.65 7.08
C GLY A 77 4.28 1.57 6.35
N PHE A 78 4.76 1.18 5.18
CA PHE A 78 5.60 2.03 4.33
C PHE A 78 4.89 3.32 3.91
N ILE A 79 3.61 3.22 3.55
CA ILE A 79 2.79 4.36 3.15
C ILE A 79 2.64 5.34 4.32
N VAL A 80 2.33 4.84 5.50
CA VAL A 80 2.21 5.66 6.72
C VAL A 80 3.53 6.37 7.04
N ALA A 81 4.65 5.65 6.96
CA ALA A 81 5.96 6.23 7.18
C ALA A 81 6.29 7.33 6.14
N ALA A 82 6.00 7.07 4.87
CA ALA A 82 6.21 8.03 3.80
C ALA A 82 5.40 9.32 4.02
N ILE A 83 4.13 9.20 4.42
CA ILE A 83 3.27 10.34 4.73
C ILE A 83 3.84 11.14 5.91
N LYS A 84 4.30 10.49 6.97
CA LYS A 84 4.90 11.16 8.12
C LYS A 84 6.17 11.92 7.74
N ILE A 85 7.05 11.32 6.98
CA ILE A 85 8.29 11.95 6.52
C ILE A 85 7.99 13.15 5.63
N GLU A 86 7.00 13.05 4.75
CA GLU A 86 6.57 14.15 3.89
C GLU A 86 6.06 15.36 4.69
N HIS A 87 5.42 15.11 5.84
CA HIS A 87 4.95 16.17 6.75
C HIS A 87 6.02 16.66 7.74
N GLY A 88 7.25 16.17 7.63
CA GLY A 88 8.35 16.54 8.51
C GLY A 88 8.36 15.84 9.86
N ASP A 89 7.52 14.83 10.04
CA ASP A 89 7.47 14.00 11.25
C ASP A 89 8.47 12.83 11.16
N GLU A 90 8.91 12.35 12.31
CA GLU A 90 9.77 11.17 12.37
C GLU A 90 8.92 9.89 12.25
N ALA A 91 9.29 9.02 11.32
CA ALA A 91 8.71 7.69 11.21
C ALA A 91 9.47 6.71 12.11
N SER A 92 8.73 5.90 12.86
CA SER A 92 9.26 4.89 13.76
C SER A 92 8.90 3.47 13.29
N LEU A 93 9.57 2.44 13.86
CA LEU A 93 9.21 1.04 13.60
C LEU A 93 7.76 0.72 14.00
N ALA A 94 7.18 1.45 14.95
CA ALA A 94 5.77 1.30 15.31
C ALA A 94 4.86 1.67 14.12
N ASP A 95 5.24 2.60 13.27
CA ASP A 95 4.50 2.98 12.07
C ASP A 95 4.51 1.90 10.99
N PHE A 96 5.57 1.08 10.97
CA PHE A 96 5.64 -0.09 10.10
C PHE A 96 4.51 -1.09 10.36
N PHE A 97 4.11 -1.22 11.60
CA PHE A 97 3.00 -2.08 12.01
C PHE A 97 1.64 -1.36 12.04
N ALA A 98 1.58 -0.11 11.56
CA ALA A 98 0.35 0.67 11.53
C ALA A 98 -0.75 0.03 10.68
N GLY A 99 -0.38 -0.74 9.64
CA GLY A 99 -1.33 -1.49 8.83
C GLY A 99 -2.19 -2.47 9.64
N PHE A 100 -1.65 -3.04 10.71
CA PHE A 100 -2.40 -3.91 11.62
C PHE A 100 -3.45 -3.17 12.46
N LYS A 101 -3.31 -1.86 12.63
CA LYS A 101 -4.20 -1.03 13.44
C LYS A 101 -5.21 -0.25 12.61
N LEU A 102 -4.82 0.19 11.41
CA LEU A 102 -5.62 1.10 10.59
C LEU A 102 -6.81 0.42 9.91
N ALA A 103 -6.56 -0.64 9.17
CA ALA A 103 -7.59 -1.34 8.42
C ALA A 103 -7.25 -2.84 8.29
N PRO A 104 -7.12 -3.60 9.39
CA PRO A 104 -6.66 -4.98 9.33
C PRO A 104 -7.60 -5.86 8.51
N ARG A 105 -8.91 -5.60 8.60
CA ARG A 105 -9.92 -6.37 7.88
C ARG A 105 -9.81 -6.16 6.36
N ASP A 106 -9.73 -4.92 5.91
CA ASP A 106 -9.68 -4.59 4.49
C ASP A 106 -8.39 -5.08 3.84
N LEU A 107 -7.26 -4.95 4.55
CA LEU A 107 -5.97 -5.44 4.10
C LEU A 107 -5.91 -6.97 4.06
N LEU A 108 -6.51 -7.66 5.04
CA LEU A 108 -6.64 -9.11 5.04
C LEU A 108 -7.54 -9.59 3.89
N MET A 109 -8.64 -8.89 3.64
CA MET A 109 -9.52 -9.22 2.50
C MET A 109 -8.80 -9.04 1.17
N THR A 110 -7.98 -8.00 1.03
CA THR A 110 -7.16 -7.80 -0.17
C THR A 110 -6.16 -8.95 -0.36
N GLY A 111 -5.48 -9.36 0.70
CA GLY A 111 -4.58 -10.50 0.68
C GLY A 111 -5.28 -11.81 0.36
N LEU A 112 -6.48 -12.02 0.90
CA LEU A 112 -7.30 -13.19 0.61
C LEU A 112 -7.73 -13.25 -0.87
N TRP A 113 -8.20 -12.14 -1.43
CA TRP A 113 -8.51 -12.03 -2.85
C TRP A 113 -7.30 -12.32 -3.73
N TYR A 114 -6.13 -11.86 -3.33
CA TYR A 114 -4.89 -12.15 -4.02
C TYR A 114 -4.58 -13.65 -4.04
N ILE A 115 -4.74 -14.34 -2.91
CA ILE A 115 -4.56 -15.80 -2.83
C ILE A 115 -5.55 -16.53 -3.75
N VAL A 116 -6.83 -16.15 -3.70
CA VAL A 116 -7.87 -16.76 -4.56
C VAL A 116 -7.52 -16.57 -6.03
N MET A 117 -7.10 -15.38 -6.41
CA MET A 117 -6.70 -15.08 -7.79
C MET A 117 -5.49 -15.92 -8.23
N VAL A 118 -4.46 -16.00 -7.40
CA VAL A 118 -3.24 -16.80 -7.70
C VAL A 118 -3.59 -18.28 -7.79
N MET A 119 -4.41 -18.80 -6.88
CA MET A 119 -4.86 -20.20 -6.93
C MET A 119 -5.67 -20.52 -8.18
N THR A 120 -6.53 -19.59 -8.61
CA THR A 120 -7.32 -19.76 -9.83
C THR A 120 -6.44 -19.81 -11.09
N ILE A 121 -5.35 -19.05 -11.12
CA ILE A 121 -4.42 -19.04 -12.25
C ILE A 121 -3.53 -20.28 -12.23
N ALA A 122 -3.18 -20.79 -11.03
CA ALA A 122 -2.30 -21.96 -10.87
C ALA A 122 -3.00 -23.30 -11.13
N LEU A 123 -4.33 -23.32 -11.11
CA LEU A 123 -5.16 -24.49 -11.43
C LEU A 123 -5.48 -24.57 -12.92
#